data_5d17f54b28391cd0c5415a0c90d3b060
#
_entry.id   5d17f54b28391cd0c5415a0c90d3b060
#
_cell.length_a   1.000
_cell.length_b   1.000
_cell.length_c   1.000
_cell.angle_alpha   90.00
_cell.angle_beta   90.00
_cell.angle_gamma   90.00
#
_symmetry.space_group_name_H-M   'P 1'
#
loop_
_entity.id
_entity.type
_entity.pdbx_description
1 polymer ?
#
loop_
_entity_poly.entity_id
_entity_poly.type
_entity_poly.pdbx_seq_one_letter_code
_entity_poly.pdbx_strand_id
1 'polypeptide(L)'
;FRILPEDYTDIMVESFDVNTSIIKLNRPPGPAPSQNSSFEITSNEEAPILGARLLTGTALKEHFPGMIFKLGSTRGTNALLERKGARTLFIVTKGFADLLEIGNQSRPDIFALNVRKRSMLYSEVLEVDERTDAGGRILKGLDHEVFREQLGRLNIESFDSAAVCLVNSYLNPVHEKMIGDELRAAGIRSLSLSYSVSPLIKIQNRADTTVVNAYLSPVIEDYVKDIGRRIGTWQFQIMTSAGGLVQADNFFPKDSLLSGPAGGVAGALAIGRKSGYEKLITFDMGGTSTDVSRVDSSFDYRYELEVGDARINSPAIAIETVAAGGGSICGFDGYKLTVGPASAGAYPGPACYGAGGPLTITDVNLLLGRLDIRQFGIPVFSEHAEKSLHELVEEISEKTGDRRKTEDILHGFLDIANEIMAGAIRKISLAKGYNPSDYAMVAFGGAGGLHACDIADMLGIGSVLLPRDAGLLSAYGIGHSPVERFAEKQVLDLLPGVEDSILQLFDECRTGAVKLLLDEGFREDKITTHKELVFMRYAGQDSCLEIPFRDIETLADDFSAAYRDLYGHTVSNREIEVESLRVIV
;
A
#
# COMPACT_ATOMS: atom_id res chain seq x y z
N PHE A 1 22.95 -21.97 -7.08
CA PHE A 1 24.19 -21.19 -7.10
C PHE A 1 24.33 -20.50 -8.45
N ARG A 2 24.54 -19.20 -8.45
CA ARG A 2 24.75 -18.39 -9.64
C ARG A 2 26.02 -17.57 -9.48
N ILE A 3 26.77 -17.42 -10.57
CA ILE A 3 27.85 -16.44 -10.63
C ILE A 3 27.33 -15.25 -11.47
N LEU A 4 27.35 -14.07 -10.89
CA LEU A 4 26.86 -12.87 -11.56
C LEU A 4 27.93 -12.31 -12.55
N PRO A 5 27.54 -11.90 -13.76
CA PRO A 5 26.17 -11.79 -14.30
C PRO A 5 25.63 -13.07 -14.98
N GLU A 6 26.34 -14.18 -15.00
CA GLU A 6 25.94 -15.42 -15.68
C GLU A 6 25.03 -16.28 -14.81
N ASP A 7 24.04 -16.94 -15.42
CA ASP A 7 23.07 -17.78 -14.71
C ASP A 7 23.43 -19.28 -14.86
N TYR A 8 23.74 -19.93 -13.73
CA TYR A 8 24.05 -21.37 -13.65
C TYR A 8 22.97 -22.09 -12.83
N THR A 9 21.76 -22.16 -13.36
CA THR A 9 20.56 -22.65 -12.65
C THR A 9 20.65 -24.08 -12.12
N ASP A 10 21.52 -24.91 -12.66
CA ASP A 10 21.61 -26.34 -12.29
C ASP A 10 22.75 -26.68 -11.32
N ILE A 11 23.48 -25.73 -10.81
CA ILE A 11 24.57 -25.97 -9.87
C ILE A 11 24.03 -25.95 -8.45
N MET A 12 24.18 -27.03 -7.71
CA MET A 12 23.76 -27.13 -6.32
C MET A 12 24.95 -27.00 -5.38
N VAL A 13 24.73 -26.31 -4.26
CA VAL A 13 25.69 -26.31 -3.14
C VAL A 13 25.53 -27.62 -2.38
N GLU A 14 26.59 -28.43 -2.28
CA GLU A 14 26.62 -29.64 -1.47
C GLU A 14 26.94 -29.35 0.00
N SER A 15 27.85 -28.43 0.25
CA SER A 15 28.21 -28.01 1.60
C SER A 15 28.83 -26.62 1.59
N PHE A 16 28.74 -25.95 2.74
CA PHE A 16 29.40 -24.68 3.00
C PHE A 16 30.08 -24.77 4.37
N ASP A 17 31.38 -24.55 4.41
CA ASP A 17 32.15 -24.47 5.64
C ASP A 17 32.33 -23.00 6.02
N VAL A 18 31.68 -22.58 7.10
CA VAL A 18 31.69 -21.20 7.59
C VAL A 18 33.11 -20.78 8.06
N ASN A 19 33.88 -21.71 8.62
CA ASN A 19 35.20 -21.40 9.19
C ASN A 19 36.25 -21.16 8.09
N THR A 20 36.16 -21.92 7.01
CA THR A 20 37.11 -21.83 5.90
C THR A 20 36.57 -21.02 4.72
N SER A 21 35.29 -20.61 4.76
CA SER A 21 34.56 -19.96 3.67
C SER A 21 34.60 -20.73 2.35
N ILE A 22 34.64 -22.08 2.43
CA ILE A 22 34.68 -22.97 1.26
C ILE A 22 33.26 -23.43 0.93
N ILE A 23 32.84 -23.21 -0.32
CA ILE A 23 31.59 -23.72 -0.88
C ILE A 23 31.94 -24.91 -1.78
N LYS A 24 31.37 -26.08 -1.48
CA LYS A 24 31.46 -27.26 -2.34
C LYS A 24 30.21 -27.36 -3.23
N LEU A 25 30.43 -27.46 -4.52
CA LEU A 25 29.39 -27.55 -5.54
C LEU A 25 29.32 -28.99 -6.08
N ASN A 26 28.12 -29.41 -6.51
CA ASN A 26 27.89 -30.74 -7.11
C ASN A 26 28.58 -30.90 -8.48
N ARG A 27 28.92 -29.81 -9.15
CA ARG A 27 29.72 -29.78 -10.37
C ARG A 27 30.43 -28.42 -10.47
N PRO A 28 31.56 -28.32 -11.21
CA PRO A 28 32.22 -27.03 -11.40
C PRO A 28 31.31 -26.05 -12.15
N PRO A 29 31.36 -24.74 -11.82
CA PRO A 29 30.74 -23.73 -12.65
C PRO A 29 31.39 -23.73 -14.03
N GLY A 30 30.66 -23.33 -15.08
CA GLY A 30 31.13 -23.28 -16.46
C GLY A 30 32.51 -22.64 -16.64
N PRO A 31 32.66 -21.45 -17.22
CA PRO A 31 33.96 -20.78 -17.19
C PRO A 31 34.36 -20.49 -15.74
N ALA A 32 35.63 -20.74 -15.41
CA ALA A 32 36.14 -20.50 -14.05
C ALA A 32 35.88 -19.05 -13.63
N PRO A 33 35.27 -18.80 -12.45
CA PRO A 33 35.05 -17.44 -11.98
C PRO A 33 36.37 -16.69 -11.84
N SER A 34 36.38 -15.41 -12.21
CA SER A 34 37.52 -14.55 -11.97
C SER A 34 37.69 -14.28 -10.47
N GLN A 35 38.90 -13.94 -10.04
CA GLN A 35 39.11 -13.37 -8.71
C GLN A 35 38.21 -12.12 -8.59
N ASN A 36 37.32 -12.04 -7.64
CA ASN A 36 36.31 -11.00 -7.42
C ASN A 36 34.97 -11.17 -8.18
N SER A 37 34.65 -12.36 -8.73
CA SER A 37 33.30 -12.62 -9.21
C SER A 37 32.30 -12.63 -8.05
N SER A 38 31.21 -11.91 -8.19
CA SER A 38 30.08 -11.99 -7.26
C SER A 38 29.26 -13.27 -7.55
N PHE A 39 28.72 -13.89 -6.49
CA PHE A 39 27.88 -15.06 -6.64
C PHE A 39 26.66 -14.97 -5.73
N GLU A 40 25.60 -15.68 -6.12
CA GLU A 40 24.36 -15.80 -5.39
C GLU A 40 24.07 -17.26 -5.02
N ILE A 41 23.67 -17.50 -3.77
CA ILE A 41 23.16 -18.79 -3.32
C ILE A 41 21.67 -18.61 -3.00
N THR A 42 20.82 -19.45 -3.59
CA THR A 42 19.38 -19.44 -3.36
C THR A 42 18.90 -20.79 -2.84
N SER A 43 17.95 -20.82 -1.95
CA SER A 43 17.28 -22.01 -1.44
C SER A 43 16.05 -22.43 -2.27
N ASN A 44 15.67 -21.68 -3.29
CA ASN A 44 14.38 -21.77 -3.98
C ASN A 44 13.16 -21.59 -3.05
N GLU A 45 13.39 -21.00 -1.88
CA GLU A 45 12.33 -20.58 -0.96
C GLU A 45 12.09 -19.07 -1.09
N GLU A 46 10.87 -18.66 -0.83
CA GLU A 46 10.53 -17.24 -0.73
C GLU A 46 11.34 -16.57 0.40
N ALA A 47 11.73 -15.31 0.20
CA ALA A 47 12.57 -14.59 1.15
C ALA A 47 12.08 -14.63 2.61
N PRO A 48 10.76 -14.53 2.93
CA PRO A 48 10.26 -14.65 4.28
C PRO A 48 10.51 -16.02 4.91
N ILE A 49 10.45 -17.09 4.11
CA ILE A 49 10.72 -18.46 4.56
C ILE A 49 12.20 -18.64 4.87
N LEU A 50 13.06 -18.20 3.95
CA LEU A 50 14.51 -18.25 4.15
C LEU A 50 14.93 -17.45 5.40
N GLY A 51 14.38 -16.24 5.57
CA GLY A 51 14.61 -15.42 6.75
C GLY A 51 14.18 -16.11 8.04
N ALA A 52 13.01 -16.76 8.06
CA ALA A 52 12.53 -17.52 9.20
C ALA A 52 13.46 -18.70 9.53
N ARG A 53 13.97 -19.42 8.52
CA ARG A 53 14.94 -20.52 8.73
C ARG A 53 16.23 -20.03 9.37
N LEU A 54 16.77 -18.93 8.86
CA LEU A 54 18.00 -18.34 9.40
C LEU A 54 17.83 -17.92 10.87
N LEU A 55 16.68 -17.31 11.19
CA LEU A 55 16.40 -16.84 12.55
C LEU A 55 16.13 -17.98 13.55
N THR A 56 15.47 -19.06 13.10
CA THR A 56 15.12 -20.19 13.97
C THR A 56 16.16 -21.31 13.97
N GLY A 57 17.17 -21.24 13.10
CA GLY A 57 18.14 -22.31 12.90
C GLY A 57 17.54 -23.57 12.26
N THR A 58 16.39 -23.47 11.59
CA THR A 58 15.67 -24.61 11.00
C THR A 58 16.24 -24.97 9.65
N ALA A 59 16.67 -26.19 9.43
CA ALA A 59 17.23 -26.65 8.14
C ALA A 59 16.17 -26.70 7.02
N LEU A 60 16.64 -26.70 5.76
CA LEU A 60 15.77 -26.60 4.57
C LEU A 60 14.63 -27.63 4.47
N LYS A 61 14.80 -28.82 5.06
CA LYS A 61 13.81 -29.90 5.02
C LYS A 61 13.09 -30.14 6.36
N GLU A 62 13.40 -29.35 7.36
CA GLU A 62 12.81 -29.47 8.69
C GLU A 62 11.57 -28.61 8.83
N HIS A 63 10.68 -29.02 9.73
CA HIS A 63 9.51 -28.25 10.13
C HIS A 63 9.89 -27.12 11.05
N PHE A 64 9.24 -25.97 10.90
CA PHE A 64 9.42 -24.86 11.81
C PHE A 64 8.86 -25.18 13.20
N PRO A 65 9.48 -24.62 14.26
CA PRO A 65 8.87 -24.66 15.59
C PRO A 65 7.52 -23.92 15.59
N GLY A 66 6.66 -24.22 16.58
CA GLY A 66 5.41 -23.49 16.75
C GLY A 66 5.66 -22.00 16.92
N MET A 67 5.11 -21.18 16.01
CA MET A 67 5.30 -19.73 15.98
C MET A 67 4.10 -19.01 15.38
N ILE A 68 3.96 -17.72 15.69
CA ILE A 68 3.05 -16.83 14.99
C ILE A 68 3.86 -16.17 13.87
N PHE A 69 3.43 -16.35 12.62
CA PHE A 69 4.08 -15.75 11.47
C PHE A 69 3.28 -14.53 11.01
N LYS A 70 3.93 -13.37 10.98
CA LYS A 70 3.33 -12.11 10.56
C LYS A 70 4.04 -11.60 9.31
N LEU A 71 3.28 -11.26 8.27
CA LEU A 71 3.82 -10.90 6.96
C LEU A 71 3.23 -9.58 6.45
N GLY A 72 4.07 -8.69 5.95
CA GLY A 72 3.73 -7.62 5.02
C GLY A 72 4.34 -7.89 3.64
N SER A 73 3.69 -7.50 2.57
CA SER A 73 4.16 -7.79 1.22
C SER A 73 3.84 -6.67 0.23
N THR A 74 4.79 -6.36 -0.64
CA THR A 74 4.61 -5.45 -1.77
C THR A 74 4.19 -6.15 -3.06
N ARG A 75 3.94 -7.46 -3.04
CA ARG A 75 3.60 -8.23 -4.26
C ARG A 75 2.34 -7.73 -4.94
N GLY A 76 1.30 -7.37 -4.17
CA GLY A 76 0.08 -6.80 -4.73
C GLY A 76 0.33 -5.47 -5.43
N THR A 77 1.06 -4.58 -4.78
CA THR A 77 1.43 -3.28 -5.35
C THR A 77 2.24 -3.45 -6.63
N ASN A 78 3.27 -4.31 -6.60
CA ASN A 78 4.12 -4.57 -7.77
C ASN A 78 3.33 -5.21 -8.91
N ALA A 79 2.47 -6.21 -8.63
CA ALA A 79 1.63 -6.83 -9.64
C ALA A 79 0.69 -5.84 -10.32
N LEU A 80 0.16 -4.88 -9.56
CA LEU A 80 -0.71 -3.82 -10.07
C LEU A 80 0.06 -2.81 -10.93
N LEU A 81 1.20 -2.30 -10.44
CA LEU A 81 2.01 -1.30 -11.14
C LEU A 81 2.69 -1.86 -12.39
N GLU A 82 3.17 -3.10 -12.36
CA GLU A 82 3.82 -3.77 -13.48
C GLU A 82 2.84 -4.45 -14.43
N ARG A 83 1.53 -4.37 -14.15
CA ARG A 83 0.47 -5.02 -14.94
C ARG A 83 0.67 -6.55 -15.09
N LYS A 84 1.12 -7.20 -14.01
CA LYS A 84 1.39 -8.65 -13.92
C LYS A 84 0.37 -9.40 -13.05
N GLY A 85 -0.90 -9.02 -13.10
CA GLY A 85 -1.99 -9.71 -12.41
C GLY A 85 -2.69 -10.75 -13.28
N ALA A 86 -3.83 -11.23 -12.79
CA ALA A 86 -4.64 -12.27 -13.40
C ALA A 86 -5.35 -11.83 -14.68
N ARG A 87 -5.57 -12.75 -15.60
CA ARG A 87 -6.53 -12.55 -16.67
C ARG A 87 -7.95 -12.67 -16.12
N THR A 88 -8.63 -11.52 -15.98
CA THR A 88 -9.88 -11.36 -15.23
C THR A 88 -11.08 -11.20 -16.17
N LEU A 89 -12.14 -11.97 -15.93
CA LEU A 89 -13.47 -11.77 -16.50
C LEU A 89 -14.27 -10.80 -15.62
N PHE A 90 -14.82 -9.73 -16.20
CA PHE A 90 -15.70 -8.80 -15.48
C PHE A 90 -17.16 -9.06 -15.83
N ILE A 91 -18.01 -9.31 -14.84
CA ILE A 91 -19.44 -9.58 -15.01
C ILE A 91 -20.23 -8.44 -14.37
N VAL A 92 -21.12 -7.84 -15.15
CA VAL A 92 -21.85 -6.64 -14.75
C VAL A 92 -23.30 -6.69 -15.26
N THR A 93 -24.22 -5.98 -14.60
CA THR A 93 -25.60 -5.78 -15.05
C THR A 93 -25.65 -5.20 -16.47
N LYS A 94 -26.53 -5.71 -17.31
CA LYS A 94 -26.75 -5.25 -18.69
C LYS A 94 -26.98 -3.73 -18.78
N GLY A 95 -26.27 -3.08 -19.70
CA GLY A 95 -26.24 -1.65 -19.89
C GLY A 95 -25.11 -0.94 -19.11
N PHE A 96 -24.18 -1.70 -18.49
CA PHE A 96 -23.06 -1.16 -17.73
C PHE A 96 -21.69 -1.72 -18.18
N ALA A 97 -21.60 -2.32 -19.38
CA ALA A 97 -20.34 -2.90 -19.87
C ALA A 97 -19.19 -1.90 -19.94
N ASP A 98 -19.47 -0.65 -20.24
CA ASP A 98 -18.52 0.45 -20.39
C ASP A 98 -18.35 1.29 -19.10
N LEU A 99 -18.98 0.90 -17.99
CA LEU A 99 -18.97 1.62 -16.70
C LEU A 99 -17.56 2.07 -16.28
N LEU A 100 -16.60 1.14 -16.30
CA LEU A 100 -15.25 1.42 -15.84
C LEU A 100 -14.40 2.17 -16.87
N GLU A 101 -14.69 2.02 -18.17
CA GLU A 101 -14.04 2.79 -19.22
C GLU A 101 -14.47 4.26 -19.23
N ILE A 102 -15.76 4.53 -18.98
CA ILE A 102 -16.29 5.87 -18.85
C ILE A 102 -15.78 6.51 -17.57
N GLY A 103 -15.83 5.76 -16.48
CA GLY A 103 -15.44 6.21 -15.14
C GLY A 103 -16.24 7.45 -14.72
N ASN A 104 -15.67 8.28 -13.86
CA ASN A 104 -16.26 9.57 -13.43
C ASN A 104 -15.90 10.74 -14.35
N GLN A 105 -15.23 10.47 -15.49
CA GLN A 105 -14.77 11.46 -16.47
C GLN A 105 -13.83 12.55 -15.91
N SER A 106 -13.27 12.36 -14.71
CA SER A 106 -12.24 13.26 -14.19
C SER A 106 -10.98 13.13 -15.03
N ARG A 107 -10.35 14.28 -15.33
CA ARG A 107 -9.09 14.33 -16.06
C ARG A 107 -7.94 14.48 -15.07
N PRO A 108 -6.94 13.59 -15.07
CA PRO A 108 -5.75 13.75 -14.24
C PRO A 108 -5.02 15.08 -14.49
N ASP A 109 -5.02 15.51 -15.76
CA ASP A 109 -4.52 16.81 -16.20
C ASP A 109 -5.61 17.52 -17.01
N ILE A 110 -6.21 18.57 -16.42
CA ILE A 110 -7.29 19.35 -17.03
C ILE A 110 -6.84 20.14 -18.27
N PHE A 111 -5.54 20.41 -18.41
CA PHE A 111 -4.96 21.13 -19.54
C PHE A 111 -4.39 20.22 -20.63
N ALA A 112 -4.42 18.89 -20.41
CA ALA A 112 -3.93 17.95 -21.42
C ALA A 112 -4.74 18.05 -22.72
N LEU A 113 -4.06 18.28 -23.84
CA LEU A 113 -4.66 18.27 -25.18
C LEU A 113 -5.05 16.86 -25.63
N ASN A 114 -4.36 15.85 -25.14
CA ASN A 114 -4.62 14.45 -25.43
C ASN A 114 -5.01 13.71 -24.14
N VAL A 115 -6.30 13.47 -23.97
CA VAL A 115 -6.84 12.73 -22.83
C VAL A 115 -6.67 11.24 -23.08
N ARG A 116 -5.83 10.59 -22.28
CA ARG A 116 -5.67 9.13 -22.29
C ARG A 116 -6.57 8.50 -21.23
N LYS A 117 -7.40 7.55 -21.66
CA LYS A 117 -8.15 6.71 -20.72
C LYS A 117 -7.21 5.77 -20.00
N ARG A 118 -7.55 5.42 -18.75
CA ARG A 118 -6.83 4.37 -18.01
C ARG A 118 -6.97 3.01 -18.70
N SER A 119 -5.96 2.17 -18.60
CA SER A 119 -6.04 0.79 -19.06
C SER A 119 -6.86 -0.05 -18.08
N MET A 120 -7.81 -0.84 -18.59
CA MET A 120 -8.61 -1.73 -17.75
C MET A 120 -7.78 -2.90 -17.23
N LEU A 121 -8.15 -3.42 -16.04
CA LEU A 121 -7.52 -4.58 -15.42
C LEU A 121 -8.20 -5.90 -15.78
N TYR A 122 -9.41 -5.85 -16.33
CA TYR A 122 -10.11 -7.00 -16.86
C TYR A 122 -9.77 -7.21 -18.35
N SER A 123 -9.91 -8.44 -18.80
CA SER A 123 -9.64 -8.83 -20.19
C SER A 123 -10.89 -8.86 -21.05
N GLU A 124 -12.05 -9.15 -20.45
CA GLU A 124 -13.33 -9.29 -21.12
C GLU A 124 -14.48 -8.91 -20.18
N VAL A 125 -15.58 -8.42 -20.73
CA VAL A 125 -16.80 -8.05 -19.98
C VAL A 125 -17.95 -8.92 -20.44
N LEU A 126 -18.73 -9.45 -19.47
CA LEU A 126 -19.97 -10.16 -19.71
C LEU A 126 -21.12 -9.42 -19.04
N GLU A 127 -22.11 -9.03 -19.82
CA GLU A 127 -23.34 -8.43 -19.31
C GLU A 127 -24.39 -9.47 -18.99
N VAL A 128 -25.01 -9.35 -17.81
CA VAL A 128 -26.11 -10.23 -17.37
C VAL A 128 -27.42 -9.45 -17.28
N ASP A 129 -28.46 -10.02 -17.84
CA ASP A 129 -29.77 -9.38 -17.95
C ASP A 129 -30.60 -9.63 -16.68
N GLU A 130 -30.27 -8.92 -15.62
CA GLU A 130 -30.93 -8.90 -14.32
C GLU A 130 -31.16 -7.46 -13.85
N ARG A 131 -32.02 -7.23 -12.85
CA ARG A 131 -32.18 -5.91 -12.24
C ARG A 131 -32.69 -6.01 -10.80
N THR A 132 -31.99 -5.35 -9.88
CA THR A 132 -32.42 -5.07 -8.51
C THR A 132 -32.61 -3.55 -8.34
N ASP A 133 -33.72 -3.13 -7.73
CA ASP A 133 -34.01 -1.70 -7.48
C ASP A 133 -33.22 -1.14 -6.27
N ALA A 134 -33.32 0.17 -6.05
CA ALA A 134 -32.66 0.86 -4.94
C ALA A 134 -33.18 0.45 -3.55
N GLY A 135 -34.28 -0.27 -3.44
CA GLY A 135 -34.80 -0.86 -2.20
C GLY A 135 -34.41 -2.33 -2.03
N GLY A 136 -33.58 -2.89 -2.90
CA GLY A 136 -33.16 -4.29 -2.86
C GLY A 136 -34.20 -5.28 -3.42
N ARG A 137 -35.29 -4.83 -4.04
CA ARG A 137 -36.30 -5.71 -4.65
C ARG A 137 -35.86 -6.13 -6.05
N ILE A 138 -36.06 -7.40 -6.38
CA ILE A 138 -35.77 -7.93 -7.71
C ILE A 138 -36.86 -7.47 -8.68
N LEU A 139 -36.49 -6.63 -9.64
CA LEU A 139 -37.35 -6.23 -10.75
C LEU A 139 -37.28 -7.22 -11.90
N LYS A 140 -36.10 -7.80 -12.14
CA LYS A 140 -35.85 -8.83 -13.13
C LYS A 140 -34.91 -9.88 -12.57
N GLY A 141 -35.38 -11.13 -12.50
CA GLY A 141 -34.58 -12.26 -12.06
C GLY A 141 -33.51 -12.65 -13.07
N LEU A 142 -32.41 -13.22 -12.57
CA LEU A 142 -31.39 -13.84 -13.39
C LEU A 142 -31.91 -15.15 -13.97
N ASP A 143 -31.82 -15.32 -15.31
CA ASP A 143 -32.11 -16.57 -15.98
C ASP A 143 -30.86 -17.45 -16.01
N HIS A 144 -30.88 -18.57 -15.28
CA HIS A 144 -29.75 -19.48 -15.17
C HIS A 144 -29.35 -20.14 -16.48
N GLU A 145 -30.33 -20.51 -17.32
CA GLU A 145 -30.05 -21.22 -18.57
C GLU A 145 -29.39 -20.25 -19.57
N VAL A 146 -29.92 -19.04 -19.68
CA VAL A 146 -29.33 -17.99 -20.51
C VAL A 146 -27.92 -17.67 -20.06
N PHE A 147 -27.69 -17.56 -18.75
CA PHE A 147 -26.37 -17.28 -18.21
C PHE A 147 -25.37 -18.42 -18.50
N ARG A 148 -25.77 -19.68 -18.33
CA ARG A 148 -24.94 -20.83 -18.70
C ARG A 148 -24.61 -20.87 -20.19
N GLU A 149 -25.57 -20.55 -21.05
CA GLU A 149 -25.30 -20.43 -22.50
C GLU A 149 -24.29 -19.33 -22.80
N GLN A 150 -24.39 -18.18 -22.11
CA GLN A 150 -23.43 -17.09 -22.26
C GLN A 150 -22.02 -17.56 -21.83
N LEU A 151 -21.90 -18.21 -20.66
CA LEU A 151 -20.63 -18.79 -20.19
C LEU A 151 -20.07 -19.83 -21.17
N GLY A 152 -20.93 -20.70 -21.74
CA GLY A 152 -20.53 -21.70 -22.70
C GLY A 152 -19.96 -21.15 -24.03
N ARG A 153 -20.20 -19.88 -24.32
CA ARG A 153 -19.61 -19.17 -25.48
C ARG A 153 -18.22 -18.60 -25.21
N LEU A 154 -17.86 -18.50 -23.93
CA LEU A 154 -16.55 -17.99 -23.49
C LEU A 154 -15.56 -19.15 -23.35
N ASN A 155 -14.29 -18.89 -23.60
CA ASN A 155 -13.22 -19.80 -23.22
C ASN A 155 -12.88 -19.61 -21.74
N ILE A 156 -13.69 -20.19 -20.85
CA ILE A 156 -13.60 -20.01 -19.38
C ILE A 156 -12.22 -20.39 -18.86
N GLU A 157 -11.58 -21.43 -19.41
CA GLU A 157 -10.24 -21.89 -19.02
C GLU A 157 -9.15 -20.82 -19.26
N SER A 158 -9.44 -19.82 -20.10
CA SER A 158 -8.50 -18.73 -20.35
C SER A 158 -8.48 -17.65 -19.25
N PHE A 159 -9.40 -17.69 -18.30
CA PHE A 159 -9.47 -16.72 -17.22
C PHE A 159 -8.96 -17.33 -15.91
N ASP A 160 -8.09 -16.59 -15.21
CA ASP A 160 -7.57 -16.95 -13.90
C ASP A 160 -8.53 -16.58 -12.77
N SER A 161 -9.33 -15.53 -13.01
CA SER A 161 -10.26 -14.99 -12.01
C SER A 161 -11.49 -14.34 -12.64
N ALA A 162 -12.53 -14.11 -11.83
CA ALA A 162 -13.70 -13.35 -12.22
C ALA A 162 -14.09 -12.32 -11.14
N ALA A 163 -14.51 -11.13 -11.60
CA ALA A 163 -15.09 -10.06 -10.80
C ALA A 163 -16.57 -9.91 -11.16
N VAL A 164 -17.46 -10.00 -10.18
CA VAL A 164 -18.91 -9.82 -10.36
C VAL A 164 -19.36 -8.60 -9.60
N CYS A 165 -19.94 -7.62 -10.31
CA CYS A 165 -20.47 -6.42 -9.70
C CYS A 165 -21.82 -6.02 -10.33
N LEU A 166 -22.90 -6.31 -9.64
CA LEU A 166 -24.25 -6.04 -10.11
C LEU A 166 -24.83 -4.78 -9.44
N VAL A 167 -25.78 -4.15 -10.14
CA VAL A 167 -26.50 -2.99 -9.60
C VAL A 167 -27.23 -3.37 -8.31
N ASN A 168 -27.01 -2.56 -7.25
CA ASN A 168 -27.63 -2.70 -5.93
C ASN A 168 -27.40 -4.06 -5.22
N SER A 169 -26.38 -4.84 -5.64
CA SER A 169 -26.04 -6.13 -5.00
C SER A 169 -25.56 -5.99 -3.55
N TYR A 170 -25.13 -4.80 -3.13
CA TYR A 170 -24.81 -4.50 -1.73
C TYR A 170 -26.03 -4.59 -0.80
N LEU A 171 -27.25 -4.37 -1.32
CA LEU A 171 -28.52 -4.55 -0.61
C LEU A 171 -29.06 -5.97 -0.74
N ASN A 172 -29.01 -6.53 -1.94
CA ASN A 172 -29.51 -7.88 -2.22
C ASN A 172 -28.52 -8.67 -3.10
N PRO A 173 -27.68 -9.52 -2.50
CA PRO A 173 -26.61 -10.23 -3.20
C PRO A 173 -27.04 -11.51 -3.91
N VAL A 174 -28.36 -11.81 -3.99
CA VAL A 174 -28.84 -13.11 -4.45
C VAL A 174 -28.31 -13.45 -5.86
N HIS A 175 -28.36 -12.50 -6.81
CA HIS A 175 -27.89 -12.74 -8.18
C HIS A 175 -26.38 -12.90 -8.26
N GLU A 176 -25.59 -12.14 -7.48
CA GLU A 176 -24.14 -12.34 -7.42
C GLU A 176 -23.76 -13.71 -6.85
N LYS A 177 -24.51 -14.19 -5.84
CA LYS A 177 -24.29 -15.54 -5.28
C LYS A 177 -24.59 -16.61 -6.33
N MET A 178 -25.73 -16.49 -7.05
CA MET A 178 -26.09 -17.41 -8.12
C MET A 178 -25.02 -17.46 -9.23
N ILE A 179 -24.56 -16.30 -9.69
CA ILE A 179 -23.46 -16.20 -10.68
C ILE A 179 -22.19 -16.82 -10.13
N GLY A 180 -21.87 -16.56 -8.87
CA GLY A 180 -20.69 -17.10 -8.20
C GLY A 180 -20.70 -18.64 -8.16
N ASP A 181 -21.84 -19.27 -7.91
CA ASP A 181 -21.97 -20.72 -7.89
C ASP A 181 -21.81 -21.31 -9.30
N GLU A 182 -22.38 -20.69 -10.33
CA GLU A 182 -22.19 -21.11 -11.73
C GLU A 182 -20.74 -20.97 -12.21
N LEU A 183 -20.05 -19.87 -11.83
CA LEU A 183 -18.64 -19.66 -12.18
C LEU A 183 -17.72 -20.69 -11.51
N ARG A 184 -17.99 -21.04 -10.24
CA ARG A 184 -17.26 -22.11 -9.55
C ARG A 184 -17.49 -23.46 -10.23
N ALA A 185 -18.73 -23.77 -10.62
CA ALA A 185 -19.06 -24.97 -11.35
C ALA A 185 -18.39 -25.01 -12.73
N ALA A 186 -18.20 -23.86 -13.37
CA ALA A 186 -17.47 -23.72 -14.64
C ALA A 186 -15.94 -23.75 -14.50
N GLY A 187 -15.38 -23.80 -13.28
CA GLY A 187 -13.95 -23.99 -13.02
C GLY A 187 -13.16 -22.70 -12.72
N ILE A 188 -13.79 -21.55 -12.58
CA ILE A 188 -13.12 -20.32 -12.12
C ILE A 188 -12.69 -20.51 -10.66
N ARG A 189 -11.38 -20.39 -10.41
CA ARG A 189 -10.78 -20.63 -9.09
C ARG A 189 -10.87 -19.44 -8.14
N SER A 190 -10.52 -18.24 -8.64
CA SER A 190 -10.52 -17.01 -7.86
C SER A 190 -11.71 -16.14 -8.24
N LEU A 191 -12.60 -15.89 -7.30
CA LEU A 191 -13.86 -15.20 -7.52
C LEU A 191 -14.02 -14.04 -6.55
N SER A 192 -14.26 -12.85 -7.08
CA SER A 192 -14.55 -11.63 -6.32
C SER A 192 -15.99 -11.20 -6.56
N LEU A 193 -16.81 -11.26 -5.51
CA LEU A 193 -18.20 -10.82 -5.52
C LEU A 193 -18.32 -9.48 -4.82
N SER A 194 -18.88 -8.47 -5.48
CA SER A 194 -18.81 -7.08 -5.02
C SER A 194 -19.50 -6.86 -3.67
N TYR A 195 -20.57 -7.59 -3.37
CA TYR A 195 -21.27 -7.49 -2.09
C TYR A 195 -20.39 -7.92 -0.89
N SER A 196 -19.36 -8.74 -1.12
CA SER A 196 -18.41 -9.19 -0.09
C SER A 196 -17.14 -8.35 -0.07
N VAL A 197 -16.66 -7.93 -1.24
CA VAL A 197 -15.39 -7.19 -1.39
C VAL A 197 -15.53 -5.72 -0.97
N SER A 198 -16.67 -5.09 -1.29
CA SER A 198 -16.95 -3.67 -1.02
C SER A 198 -18.46 -3.44 -0.93
N PRO A 199 -19.11 -3.72 0.22
CA PRO A 199 -20.57 -3.70 0.38
C PRO A 199 -21.15 -2.27 0.49
N LEU A 200 -20.70 -1.36 -0.39
CA LEU A 200 -21.08 0.05 -0.36
C LEU A 200 -21.83 0.44 -1.64
N ILE A 201 -22.57 1.56 -1.58
CA ILE A 201 -23.19 2.19 -2.73
C ILE A 201 -22.11 2.62 -3.76
N LYS A 202 -22.44 3.32 -4.80
CA LYS A 202 -21.55 3.78 -5.90
C LYS A 202 -20.96 2.60 -6.68
N ILE A 203 -21.78 2.08 -7.61
CA ILE A 203 -21.44 0.91 -8.44
C ILE A 203 -20.06 1.01 -9.10
N GLN A 204 -19.62 2.21 -9.52
CA GLN A 204 -18.31 2.39 -10.13
C GLN A 204 -17.17 2.07 -9.16
N ASN A 205 -17.18 2.66 -7.94
CA ASN A 205 -16.14 2.42 -6.92
C ASN A 205 -16.14 0.94 -6.49
N ARG A 206 -17.35 0.35 -6.36
CA ARG A 206 -17.51 -1.07 -6.03
C ARG A 206 -16.96 -1.98 -7.12
N ALA A 207 -17.24 -1.66 -8.39
CA ALA A 207 -16.75 -2.42 -9.54
C ALA A 207 -15.23 -2.30 -9.69
N ASP A 208 -14.66 -1.09 -9.59
CA ASP A 208 -13.22 -0.87 -9.60
C ASP A 208 -12.53 -1.72 -8.52
N THR A 209 -13.02 -1.65 -7.29
CA THR A 209 -12.46 -2.40 -6.15
C THR A 209 -12.54 -3.91 -6.35
N THR A 210 -13.68 -4.39 -6.88
CA THR A 210 -13.91 -5.81 -7.13
C THR A 210 -13.01 -6.34 -8.24
N VAL A 211 -12.82 -5.57 -9.31
CA VAL A 211 -11.91 -5.91 -10.42
C VAL A 211 -10.46 -5.94 -9.93
N VAL A 212 -10.03 -4.94 -9.15
CA VAL A 212 -8.68 -4.94 -8.55
C VAL A 212 -8.47 -6.17 -7.68
N ASN A 213 -9.44 -6.50 -6.81
CA ASN A 213 -9.35 -7.68 -5.97
C ASN A 213 -9.22 -8.96 -6.80
N ALA A 214 -10.06 -9.15 -7.81
CA ALA A 214 -10.00 -10.32 -8.70
C ALA A 214 -8.68 -10.40 -9.47
N TYR A 215 -8.17 -9.26 -9.95
CA TYR A 215 -6.90 -9.16 -10.66
C TYR A 215 -5.70 -9.57 -9.81
N LEU A 216 -5.73 -9.27 -8.51
CA LEU A 216 -4.66 -9.58 -7.58
C LEU A 216 -4.79 -10.97 -6.94
N SER A 217 -6.01 -11.52 -6.88
CA SER A 217 -6.31 -12.74 -6.11
C SER A 217 -5.40 -13.91 -6.44
N PRO A 218 -5.22 -14.36 -7.69
CA PRO A 218 -4.37 -15.52 -7.96
C PRO A 218 -2.91 -15.31 -7.51
N VAL A 219 -2.36 -14.11 -7.75
CA VAL A 219 -0.97 -13.78 -7.40
C VAL A 219 -0.74 -13.81 -5.89
N ILE A 220 -1.66 -13.22 -5.14
CA ILE A 220 -1.54 -13.11 -3.68
C ILE A 220 -1.93 -14.42 -3.00
N GLU A 221 -3.00 -15.08 -3.44
CA GLU A 221 -3.45 -16.34 -2.87
C GLU A 221 -2.40 -17.45 -3.04
N ASP A 222 -1.80 -17.58 -4.22
CA ASP A 222 -0.76 -18.58 -4.46
C ASP A 222 0.48 -18.33 -3.59
N TYR A 223 0.88 -17.06 -3.45
CA TYR A 223 1.99 -16.67 -2.58
C TYR A 223 1.69 -16.98 -1.10
N VAL A 224 0.53 -16.61 -0.61
CA VAL A 224 0.09 -16.86 0.76
C VAL A 224 -0.03 -18.36 1.04
N LYS A 225 -0.62 -19.12 0.13
CA LYS A 225 -0.73 -20.58 0.22
C LYS A 225 0.63 -21.29 0.21
N ASP A 226 1.58 -20.82 -0.62
CA ASP A 226 2.93 -21.40 -0.66
C ASP A 226 3.66 -21.16 0.67
N ILE A 227 3.63 -19.93 1.19
CA ILE A 227 4.20 -19.61 2.50
C ILE A 227 3.54 -20.43 3.59
N GLY A 228 2.21 -20.45 3.68
CA GLY A 228 1.46 -21.18 4.71
C GLY A 228 1.80 -22.68 4.73
N ARG A 229 1.90 -23.32 3.54
CA ARG A 229 2.31 -24.74 3.43
C ARG A 229 3.73 -25.00 3.95
N ARG A 230 4.66 -24.08 3.71
CA ARG A 230 6.07 -24.23 4.12
C ARG A 230 6.28 -23.95 5.60
N ILE A 231 5.57 -22.96 6.14
CA ILE A 231 5.66 -22.60 7.55
C ILE A 231 4.98 -23.67 8.42
N GLY A 232 3.92 -24.28 7.93
CA GLY A 232 3.19 -25.33 8.65
C GLY A 232 2.55 -24.83 9.96
N THR A 233 2.38 -23.51 10.09
CA THR A 233 1.74 -22.89 11.27
C THR A 233 0.30 -22.52 10.95
N TRP A 234 -0.58 -22.70 11.91
CA TRP A 234 -1.97 -22.29 11.84
C TRP A 234 -2.20 -20.82 12.24
N GLN A 235 -1.17 -20.14 12.76
CA GLN A 235 -1.20 -18.71 13.09
C GLN A 235 -0.38 -17.92 12.07
N PHE A 236 -0.95 -17.74 10.88
CA PHE A 236 -0.35 -16.95 9.82
C PHE A 236 -1.19 -15.69 9.60
N GLN A 237 -0.62 -14.53 9.88
CA GLN A 237 -1.26 -13.23 9.84
C GLN A 237 -0.62 -12.34 8.79
N ILE A 238 -1.45 -11.58 8.06
CA ILE A 238 -1.01 -10.69 7.00
C ILE A 238 -1.40 -9.25 7.35
N MET A 239 -0.44 -8.35 7.17
CA MET A 239 -0.63 -6.92 7.36
C MET A 239 -1.50 -6.34 6.26
N THR A 240 -2.50 -5.56 6.65
CA THR A 240 -3.35 -4.80 5.73
C THR A 240 -2.83 -3.38 5.55
N SER A 241 -3.31 -2.69 4.52
CA SER A 241 -3.05 -1.27 4.29
C SER A 241 -3.56 -0.37 5.44
N ALA A 242 -4.51 -0.86 6.25
CA ALA A 242 -5.03 -0.15 7.42
C ALA A 242 -4.12 -0.20 8.65
N GLY A 243 -3.05 -1.01 8.64
CA GLY A 243 -2.13 -1.09 9.77
C GLY A 243 -2.43 -2.20 10.76
N GLY A 244 -3.55 -2.91 10.59
CA GLY A 244 -3.91 -4.11 11.36
C GLY A 244 -3.52 -5.39 10.65
N LEU A 245 -3.57 -6.50 11.38
CA LEU A 245 -3.32 -7.85 10.88
C LEU A 245 -4.64 -8.58 10.66
N VAL A 246 -4.67 -9.47 9.68
CA VAL A 246 -5.75 -10.42 9.44
C VAL A 246 -5.18 -11.82 9.28
N GLN A 247 -5.96 -12.86 9.64
CA GLN A 247 -5.58 -14.24 9.33
C GLN A 247 -5.53 -14.43 7.81
N ALA A 248 -4.54 -15.20 7.35
CA ALA A 248 -4.27 -15.39 5.94
C ALA A 248 -5.49 -15.91 5.13
N ASP A 249 -6.34 -16.74 5.76
CA ASP A 249 -7.53 -17.31 5.12
C ASP A 249 -8.66 -16.30 4.90
N ASN A 250 -8.64 -15.17 5.63
CA ASN A 250 -9.65 -14.10 5.57
C ASN A 250 -9.11 -12.80 4.94
N PHE A 251 -7.97 -12.89 4.27
CA PHE A 251 -7.30 -11.74 3.68
C PHE A 251 -7.82 -11.43 2.28
N PHE A 252 -8.25 -10.20 2.05
CA PHE A 252 -8.58 -9.71 0.72
C PHE A 252 -7.34 -9.12 0.04
N PRO A 253 -6.95 -9.59 -1.16
CA PRO A 253 -5.79 -9.08 -1.89
C PRO A 253 -5.76 -7.56 -2.10
N LYS A 254 -6.91 -6.90 -2.25
CA LYS A 254 -7.03 -5.44 -2.34
C LYS A 254 -6.45 -4.70 -1.11
N ASP A 255 -6.44 -5.35 0.05
CA ASP A 255 -5.98 -4.76 1.31
C ASP A 255 -4.45 -4.85 1.48
N SER A 256 -3.72 -5.48 0.53
CA SER A 256 -2.25 -5.64 0.58
C SER A 256 -1.45 -4.42 0.13
N LEU A 257 -2.07 -3.49 -0.60
CA LEU A 257 -1.38 -2.55 -1.48
C LEU A 257 -0.42 -1.57 -0.79
N LEU A 258 -0.69 -1.18 0.45
CA LEU A 258 0.16 -0.30 1.25
C LEU A 258 0.63 -0.95 2.55
N SER A 259 0.64 -2.29 2.64
CA SER A 259 0.96 -3.01 3.88
C SER A 259 2.40 -2.78 4.37
N GLY A 260 3.36 -2.60 3.49
CA GLY A 260 4.75 -2.29 3.85
C GLY A 260 4.89 -0.92 4.54
N PRO A 261 4.49 0.18 3.88
CA PRO A 261 4.46 1.51 4.49
C PRO A 261 3.60 1.57 5.77
N ALA A 262 2.43 0.90 5.79
CA ALA A 262 1.58 0.82 6.98
C ALA A 262 2.31 0.19 8.18
N GLY A 263 3.12 -0.86 7.93
CA GLY A 263 4.00 -1.43 8.94
C GLY A 263 5.01 -0.42 9.49
N GLY A 264 5.56 0.43 8.64
CA GLY A 264 6.47 1.51 9.04
C GLY A 264 5.81 2.51 9.97
N VAL A 265 4.59 2.96 9.63
CA VAL A 265 3.80 3.88 10.47
C VAL A 265 3.44 3.23 11.82
N ALA A 266 3.05 1.94 11.81
CA ALA A 266 2.77 1.20 13.05
C ALA A 266 4.02 1.08 13.94
N GLY A 267 5.19 0.83 13.32
CA GLY A 267 6.47 0.82 14.02
C GLY A 267 6.84 2.18 14.63
N ALA A 268 6.62 3.24 13.86
CA ALA A 268 6.86 4.61 14.33
C ALA A 268 5.96 4.96 15.52
N LEU A 269 4.67 4.60 15.49
CA LEU A 269 3.76 4.77 16.63
C LEU A 269 4.23 4.00 17.86
N ALA A 270 4.66 2.75 17.69
CA ALA A 270 5.15 1.94 18.79
C ALA A 270 6.42 2.53 19.43
N ILE A 271 7.35 3.06 18.63
CA ILE A 271 8.55 3.76 19.11
C ILE A 271 8.20 5.10 19.77
N GLY A 272 7.31 5.88 19.15
CA GLY A 272 6.87 7.17 19.70
C GLY A 272 6.28 7.01 21.08
N ARG A 273 5.34 6.07 21.27
CA ARG A 273 4.73 5.76 22.57
C ARG A 273 5.76 5.36 23.63
N LYS A 274 6.74 4.51 23.27
CA LYS A 274 7.84 4.15 24.17
C LYS A 274 8.68 5.35 24.58
N SER A 275 8.76 6.36 23.73
CA SER A 275 9.52 7.60 23.95
C SER A 275 8.68 8.73 24.56
N GLY A 276 7.39 8.47 24.86
CA GLY A 276 6.48 9.45 25.48
C GLY A 276 5.81 10.42 24.50
N TYR A 277 5.81 10.11 23.21
CA TYR A 277 5.17 10.92 22.17
C TYR A 277 3.96 10.21 21.59
N GLU A 278 2.82 10.90 21.50
CA GLU A 278 1.60 10.42 20.88
C GLU A 278 1.31 11.11 19.54
N LYS A 279 1.79 12.35 19.37
CA LYS A 279 1.69 13.10 18.12
C LYS A 279 2.96 12.96 17.31
N LEU A 280 2.86 12.29 16.17
CA LEU A 280 4.02 11.91 15.36
C LEU A 280 3.82 12.28 13.89
N ILE A 281 4.91 12.71 13.26
CA ILE A 281 5.09 12.70 11.81
C ILE A 281 6.07 11.60 11.50
N THR A 282 5.65 10.62 10.69
CA THR A 282 6.52 9.54 10.23
C THR A 282 7.25 9.98 8.98
N PHE A 283 8.52 9.61 8.87
CA PHE A 283 9.38 9.96 7.75
C PHE A 283 10.20 8.74 7.36
N ASP A 284 9.69 7.98 6.37
CA ASP A 284 10.33 6.78 5.81
C ASP A 284 11.00 7.11 4.49
N MET A 285 12.31 7.27 4.48
CA MET A 285 13.06 7.54 3.25
C MET A 285 13.84 6.31 2.82
N GLY A 286 13.43 5.77 1.69
CA GLY A 286 14.11 4.68 0.98
C GLY A 286 15.04 5.16 -0.13
N GLY A 287 15.37 4.24 -1.05
CA GLY A 287 16.19 4.56 -2.23
C GLY A 287 15.44 5.30 -3.34
N THR A 288 14.12 5.11 -3.48
CA THR A 288 13.33 5.62 -4.61
C THR A 288 12.31 6.67 -4.21
N SER A 289 11.79 6.60 -3.01
CA SER A 289 10.68 7.43 -2.52
C SER A 289 10.80 7.71 -1.04
N THR A 290 10.00 8.66 -0.59
CA THR A 290 9.78 8.97 0.82
C THR A 290 8.30 8.89 1.12
N ASP A 291 7.95 8.14 2.16
CA ASP A 291 6.60 7.98 2.68
C ASP A 291 6.46 8.76 3.99
N VAL A 292 5.44 9.61 4.06
CA VAL A 292 5.16 10.41 5.26
C VAL A 292 3.72 10.21 5.70
N SER A 293 3.50 10.17 7.02
CA SER A 293 2.17 10.05 7.60
C SER A 293 2.09 10.86 8.90
N ARG A 294 0.88 11.27 9.24
CA ARG A 294 0.56 11.90 10.52
C ARG A 294 -0.14 10.88 11.41
N VAL A 295 0.24 10.88 12.67
CA VAL A 295 -0.39 10.06 13.72
C VAL A 295 -0.69 10.97 14.91
N ASP A 296 -1.90 10.88 15.44
CA ASP A 296 -2.31 11.58 16.67
C ASP A 296 -3.02 10.58 17.57
N SER A 297 -2.24 9.92 18.44
CA SER A 297 -2.66 8.80 19.30
C SER A 297 -3.20 7.57 18.54
N SER A 298 -3.70 7.75 17.34
CA SER A 298 -4.20 6.71 16.42
C SER A 298 -3.87 7.07 14.97
N PHE A 299 -4.00 6.11 14.06
CA PHE A 299 -3.78 6.35 12.64
C PHE A 299 -4.87 7.25 12.04
N ASP A 300 -4.45 8.11 11.12
CA ASP A 300 -5.36 8.73 10.16
C ASP A 300 -5.65 7.72 9.04
N TYR A 301 -6.91 7.57 8.66
CA TYR A 301 -7.30 6.67 7.58
C TYR A 301 -7.74 7.44 6.34
N ARG A 302 -7.53 6.80 5.19
CA ARG A 302 -8.23 7.12 3.94
C ARG A 302 -8.93 5.84 3.47
N TYR A 303 -10.06 5.99 2.81
CA TYR A 303 -10.89 4.86 2.38
C TYR A 303 -10.93 4.71 0.87
N GLU A 304 -10.56 5.74 0.15
CA GLU A 304 -10.33 5.70 -1.28
C GLU A 304 -8.83 5.82 -1.55
N LEU A 305 -8.31 4.86 -2.30
CA LEU A 305 -6.91 4.76 -2.68
C LEU A 305 -6.78 4.84 -4.20
N GLU A 306 -5.72 5.49 -4.65
CA GLU A 306 -5.25 5.39 -6.03
C GLU A 306 -3.86 4.77 -6.03
N VAL A 307 -3.69 3.66 -6.75
CA VAL A 307 -2.40 3.00 -6.94
C VAL A 307 -2.20 2.77 -8.44
N GLY A 308 -1.27 3.52 -9.04
CA GLY A 308 -1.21 3.64 -10.49
C GLY A 308 -2.52 4.20 -11.04
N ASP A 309 -3.12 3.50 -12.00
CA ASP A 309 -4.42 3.88 -12.59
C ASP A 309 -5.63 3.27 -11.86
N ALA A 310 -5.42 2.47 -10.83
CA ALA A 310 -6.49 1.75 -10.15
C ALA A 310 -7.05 2.54 -8.97
N ARG A 311 -8.38 2.58 -8.87
CA ARG A 311 -9.11 3.15 -7.74
C ARG A 311 -9.68 2.03 -6.89
N ILE A 312 -9.55 2.15 -5.58
CA ILE A 312 -9.87 1.08 -4.64
C ILE A 312 -10.54 1.68 -3.42
N ASN A 313 -11.69 1.13 -3.07
CA ASN A 313 -12.35 1.39 -1.78
C ASN A 313 -11.83 0.36 -0.76
N SER A 314 -10.87 0.78 0.04
CA SER A 314 -10.31 -0.03 1.13
C SER A 314 -9.73 0.87 2.20
N PRO A 315 -9.93 0.55 3.49
CA PRO A 315 -9.27 1.27 4.57
C PRO A 315 -7.75 1.18 4.43
N ALA A 316 -7.07 2.32 4.51
CA ALA A 316 -5.62 2.38 4.56
C ALA A 316 -5.15 3.54 5.42
N ILE A 317 -3.98 3.41 6.03
CA ILE A 317 -3.34 4.53 6.70
C ILE A 317 -3.11 5.66 5.68
N ALA A 318 -3.38 6.88 6.07
CA ALA A 318 -3.18 8.06 5.23
C ALA A 318 -1.68 8.36 5.09
N ILE A 319 -1.06 7.75 4.08
CA ILE A 319 0.35 7.92 3.75
C ILE A 319 0.44 8.77 2.48
N GLU A 320 1.31 9.76 2.49
CA GLU A 320 1.67 10.54 1.31
C GLU A 320 3.05 10.11 0.85
N THR A 321 3.15 9.73 -0.42
CA THR A 321 4.40 9.28 -1.04
C THR A 321 4.90 10.34 -2.00
N VAL A 322 6.18 10.67 -1.89
CA VAL A 322 6.85 11.57 -2.83
C VAL A 322 8.05 10.87 -3.49
N ALA A 323 8.24 11.11 -4.79
CA ALA A 323 9.34 10.53 -5.56
C ALA A 323 10.67 11.28 -5.27
N ALA A 324 11.09 11.20 -4.00
CA ALA A 324 12.35 11.73 -3.50
C ALA A 324 12.97 10.68 -2.57
N GLY A 325 14.10 10.13 -2.93
CA GLY A 325 14.82 9.10 -2.17
C GLY A 325 16.32 9.19 -2.43
N GLY A 326 17.11 8.30 -1.85
CA GLY A 326 18.56 8.29 -2.01
C GLY A 326 19.02 8.17 -3.47
N GLY A 327 18.27 7.43 -4.30
CA GLY A 327 18.55 7.25 -5.73
C GLY A 327 17.94 8.31 -6.64
N SER A 328 17.30 9.37 -6.11
CA SER A 328 16.77 10.46 -6.93
C SER A 328 17.88 11.12 -7.73
N ILE A 329 17.69 11.20 -9.07
CA ILE A 329 18.70 11.69 -10.00
C ILE A 329 18.84 13.21 -9.85
N CYS A 330 20.08 13.66 -9.66
CA CYS A 330 20.47 15.07 -9.63
C CYS A 330 20.87 15.52 -11.03
N GLY A 331 20.31 16.63 -11.51
CA GLY A 331 20.56 17.12 -12.86
C GLY A 331 20.39 18.63 -13.00
N PHE A 332 20.53 19.11 -14.24
CA PHE A 332 20.32 20.49 -14.63
C PHE A 332 19.46 20.56 -15.90
N ASP A 333 18.35 21.30 -15.85
CA ASP A 333 17.40 21.41 -16.97
C ASP A 333 17.71 22.54 -17.97
N GLY A 334 18.86 23.17 -17.81
CA GLY A 334 19.29 24.33 -18.60
C GLY A 334 19.08 25.67 -17.90
N TYR A 335 18.28 25.69 -16.81
CA TYR A 335 17.96 26.91 -16.05
C TYR A 335 18.18 26.74 -14.54
N LYS A 336 17.87 25.57 -14.00
CA LYS A 336 17.93 25.28 -12.55
C LYS A 336 18.39 23.86 -12.29
N LEU A 337 18.89 23.65 -11.06
CA LEU A 337 19.14 22.31 -10.54
C LEU A 337 17.82 21.56 -10.37
N THR A 338 17.81 20.25 -10.62
CA THR A 338 16.67 19.37 -10.48
C THR A 338 17.03 18.13 -9.68
N VAL A 339 16.08 17.64 -8.86
CA VAL A 339 16.19 16.38 -8.13
C VAL A 339 14.96 15.55 -8.45
N GLY A 340 15.14 14.36 -9.01
CA GLY A 340 14.03 13.50 -9.44
C GLY A 340 13.18 14.13 -10.56
N PRO A 341 11.91 13.66 -10.75
CA PRO A 341 11.29 12.51 -10.09
C PRO A 341 11.87 11.15 -10.50
N ALA A 342 12.76 11.12 -11.52
CA ALA A 342 13.43 9.90 -11.94
C ALA A 342 14.40 9.40 -10.86
N SER A 343 14.48 8.08 -10.68
CA SER A 343 15.40 7.42 -9.77
C SER A 343 16.31 6.46 -10.52
N ALA A 344 17.58 6.38 -10.09
CA ALA A 344 18.53 5.39 -10.59
C ALA A 344 18.20 3.95 -10.15
N GLY A 345 17.26 3.78 -9.23
CA GLY A 345 16.87 2.48 -8.70
C GLY A 345 18.01 1.76 -8.00
N ALA A 346 17.89 0.42 -7.93
CA ALA A 346 18.95 -0.43 -7.40
C ALA A 346 20.04 -0.73 -8.45
N TYR A 347 19.69 -0.73 -9.74
CA TYR A 347 20.59 -0.92 -10.87
C TYR A 347 20.19 0.04 -12.01
N PRO A 348 21.14 0.81 -12.56
CA PRO A 348 22.56 0.87 -12.20
C PRO A 348 22.84 1.49 -10.82
N GLY A 349 21.87 2.12 -10.18
CA GLY A 349 21.98 2.75 -8.86
C GLY A 349 22.74 4.08 -8.89
N PRO A 350 23.07 4.64 -7.72
CA PRO A 350 23.95 5.81 -7.57
C PRO A 350 25.29 5.65 -8.29
N ALA A 351 25.87 6.75 -8.74
CA ALA A 351 27.19 6.74 -9.39
C ALA A 351 28.26 6.04 -8.54
N CYS A 352 28.26 6.28 -7.23
CA CYS A 352 29.18 5.68 -6.28
C CYS A 352 29.07 4.16 -6.13
N TYR A 353 28.05 3.51 -6.67
CA TYR A 353 27.94 2.05 -6.67
C TYR A 353 28.79 1.38 -7.77
N GLY A 354 29.35 2.16 -8.70
CA GLY A 354 30.30 1.70 -9.69
C GLY A 354 29.72 0.98 -10.91
N ALA A 355 28.38 0.88 -11.02
CA ALA A 355 27.70 0.23 -12.16
C ALA A 355 27.36 1.21 -13.31
N GLY A 356 27.95 2.41 -13.32
CA GLY A 356 27.72 3.43 -14.35
C GLY A 356 26.43 4.22 -14.19
N GLY A 357 25.93 4.33 -12.96
CA GLY A 357 24.75 5.12 -12.64
C GLY A 357 24.99 6.64 -12.68
N PRO A 358 23.89 7.44 -12.70
CA PRO A 358 23.96 8.90 -12.67
C PRO A 358 24.27 9.44 -11.28
N LEU A 359 24.54 10.74 -11.18
CA LEU A 359 24.64 11.45 -9.90
C LEU A 359 23.27 11.45 -9.20
N THR A 360 23.25 11.07 -7.92
CA THR A 360 22.03 10.97 -7.10
C THR A 360 22.18 11.65 -5.75
N ILE A 361 21.10 11.74 -4.96
CA ILE A 361 21.13 12.24 -3.58
C ILE A 361 22.06 11.40 -2.67
N THR A 362 22.21 10.10 -2.91
CA THR A 362 23.21 9.27 -2.21
C THR A 362 24.64 9.78 -2.48
N ASP A 363 24.96 10.09 -3.73
CA ASP A 363 26.26 10.64 -4.10
C ASP A 363 26.48 12.03 -3.49
N VAL A 364 25.45 12.87 -3.47
CA VAL A 364 25.51 14.20 -2.81
C VAL A 364 25.80 14.05 -1.32
N ASN A 365 25.11 13.17 -0.61
CA ASN A 365 25.37 12.91 0.81
C ASN A 365 26.78 12.32 1.04
N LEU A 366 27.26 11.47 0.13
CA LEU A 366 28.61 10.93 0.19
C LEU A 366 29.67 12.04 0.06
N LEU A 367 29.53 12.89 -0.96
CA LEU A 367 30.51 13.95 -1.28
C LEU A 367 30.49 15.09 -0.23
N LEU A 368 29.36 15.30 0.45
CA LEU A 368 29.25 16.19 1.60
C LEU A 368 29.75 15.55 2.91
N GLY A 369 30.25 14.31 2.88
CA GLY A 369 30.79 13.62 4.06
C GLY A 369 29.72 13.18 5.07
N ARG A 370 28.45 13.11 4.67
CA ARG A 370 27.32 12.67 5.53
C ARG A 370 27.20 11.15 5.63
N LEU A 371 27.87 10.39 4.75
CA LEU A 371 27.89 8.93 4.72
C LEU A 371 29.24 8.38 5.19
N ASP A 372 29.23 7.45 6.15
CA ASP A 372 30.43 6.68 6.53
C ASP A 372 30.54 5.43 5.65
N ILE A 373 31.39 5.51 4.61
CA ILE A 373 31.62 4.41 3.65
C ILE A 373 32.10 3.11 4.30
N ARG A 374 32.74 3.19 5.47
CA ARG A 374 33.26 2.00 6.18
C ARG A 374 32.14 1.13 6.77
N GLN A 375 30.95 1.71 6.94
CA GLN A 375 29.77 1.02 7.47
C GLN A 375 28.74 0.68 6.37
N PHE A 376 29.07 0.97 5.12
CA PHE A 376 28.19 0.63 3.98
C PHE A 376 28.29 -0.87 3.70
N GLY A 377 27.16 -1.55 3.52
CA GLY A 377 27.11 -3.00 3.31
C GLY A 377 27.55 -3.46 1.92
N ILE A 378 27.84 -2.52 1.00
CA ILE A 378 28.33 -2.77 -0.36
C ILE A 378 29.55 -1.88 -0.63
N PRO A 379 30.40 -2.23 -1.62
CA PRO A 379 31.50 -1.35 -2.06
C PRO A 379 30.97 0.01 -2.53
N VAL A 380 31.66 1.08 -2.14
CA VAL A 380 31.36 2.47 -2.53
C VAL A 380 32.61 3.10 -3.14
N PHE A 381 32.45 3.71 -4.30
CA PHE A 381 33.51 4.29 -5.11
C PHE A 381 33.30 5.81 -5.24
N SER A 382 33.90 6.60 -4.34
CA SER A 382 33.72 8.08 -4.32
C SER A 382 34.13 8.73 -5.60
N GLU A 383 35.18 8.18 -6.26
CA GLU A 383 35.73 8.70 -7.53
C GLU A 383 34.71 8.71 -8.68
N HIS A 384 33.72 7.79 -8.67
CA HIS A 384 32.66 7.79 -9.68
C HIS A 384 31.65 8.92 -9.41
N ALA A 385 31.31 9.18 -8.15
CA ALA A 385 30.46 10.30 -7.77
C ALA A 385 31.14 11.65 -8.08
N GLU A 386 32.45 11.80 -7.76
CA GLU A 386 33.23 12.99 -8.07
C GLU A 386 33.29 13.26 -9.58
N LYS A 387 33.48 12.22 -10.39
CA LYS A 387 33.48 12.32 -11.84
C LYS A 387 32.14 12.81 -12.38
N SER A 388 31.02 12.18 -11.96
CA SER A 388 29.66 12.56 -12.38
C SER A 388 29.33 13.99 -11.96
N LEU A 389 29.77 14.41 -10.77
CA LEU A 389 29.58 15.78 -10.31
C LEU A 389 30.39 16.76 -11.15
N HIS A 390 31.64 16.43 -11.48
CA HIS A 390 32.50 17.29 -12.30
C HIS A 390 31.90 17.52 -13.70
N GLU A 391 31.44 16.46 -14.37
CA GLU A 391 30.76 16.54 -15.65
C GLU A 391 29.52 17.46 -15.59
N LEU A 392 28.72 17.37 -14.53
CA LEU A 392 27.56 18.24 -14.33
C LEU A 392 27.94 19.71 -14.07
N VAL A 393 28.99 19.95 -13.28
CA VAL A 393 29.48 21.31 -13.00
C VAL A 393 30.00 21.97 -14.29
N GLU A 394 30.71 21.23 -15.15
CA GLU A 394 31.14 21.70 -16.47
C GLU A 394 29.93 22.04 -17.35
N GLU A 395 28.92 21.18 -17.42
CA GLU A 395 27.67 21.42 -18.15
C GLU A 395 26.97 22.71 -17.69
N ILE A 396 26.86 22.92 -16.38
CA ILE A 396 26.27 24.15 -15.81
C ILE A 396 27.09 25.38 -16.23
N SER A 397 28.41 25.31 -16.09
CA SER A 397 29.31 26.41 -16.44
C SER A 397 29.23 26.77 -17.93
N GLU A 398 29.20 25.77 -18.81
CA GLU A 398 29.09 25.98 -20.26
C GLU A 398 27.76 26.62 -20.65
N LYS A 399 26.64 26.16 -20.06
CA LYS A 399 25.31 26.65 -20.42
C LYS A 399 24.94 28.00 -19.81
N THR A 400 25.43 28.28 -18.61
CA THR A 400 25.05 29.49 -17.87
C THR A 400 26.14 30.57 -17.80
N GLY A 401 27.41 30.19 -18.04
CA GLY A 401 28.55 31.04 -17.75
C GLY A 401 28.85 31.24 -16.25
N ASP A 402 28.07 30.60 -15.39
CA ASP A 402 28.20 30.69 -13.93
C ASP A 402 29.24 29.65 -13.42
N ARG A 403 30.20 30.12 -12.64
CA ARG A 403 31.24 29.28 -12.02
C ARG A 403 30.97 29.12 -10.53
N ARG A 404 29.89 28.48 -10.19
CA ARG A 404 29.59 28.15 -8.79
C ARG A 404 30.62 27.17 -8.23
N LYS A 405 30.86 27.28 -6.93
CA LYS A 405 31.64 26.27 -6.23
C LYS A 405 30.89 24.94 -6.24
N THR A 406 31.60 23.86 -6.39
CA THR A 406 31.05 22.51 -6.37
C THR A 406 30.23 22.24 -5.11
N GLU A 407 30.71 22.75 -3.97
CA GLU A 407 30.03 22.62 -2.67
C GLU A 407 28.64 23.31 -2.65
N ASP A 408 28.55 24.52 -3.29
CA ASP A 408 27.27 25.24 -3.40
C ASP A 408 26.22 24.47 -4.24
N ILE A 409 26.70 23.74 -5.27
CA ILE A 409 25.86 22.90 -6.12
C ILE A 409 25.36 21.68 -5.33
N LEU A 410 26.25 21.03 -4.56
CA LEU A 410 25.87 19.90 -3.70
C LEU A 410 24.83 20.30 -2.65
N HIS A 411 25.03 21.43 -1.97
CA HIS A 411 24.04 21.98 -1.02
C HIS A 411 22.74 22.34 -1.73
N GLY A 412 22.78 22.91 -2.94
CA GLY A 412 21.59 23.20 -3.72
C GLY A 412 20.74 21.95 -4.04
N PHE A 413 21.37 20.81 -4.36
CA PHE A 413 20.65 19.55 -4.54
C PHE A 413 20.04 19.05 -3.23
N LEU A 414 20.78 19.15 -2.13
CA LEU A 414 20.29 18.74 -0.81
C LEU A 414 19.07 19.57 -0.41
N ASP A 415 19.13 20.90 -0.59
CA ASP A 415 18.04 21.82 -0.27
C ASP A 415 16.77 21.51 -1.08
N ILE A 416 16.93 21.25 -2.40
CA ILE A 416 15.82 20.87 -3.28
C ILE A 416 15.19 19.55 -2.81
N ALA A 417 16.01 18.54 -2.49
CA ALA A 417 15.51 17.26 -1.99
C ALA A 417 14.74 17.44 -0.67
N ASN A 418 15.31 18.19 0.27
CA ASN A 418 14.69 18.45 1.57
C ASN A 418 13.37 19.24 1.43
N GLU A 419 13.30 20.24 0.53
CA GLU A 419 12.08 21.01 0.28
C GLU A 419 10.97 20.14 -0.35
N ILE A 420 11.31 19.24 -1.28
CA ILE A 420 10.35 18.28 -1.86
C ILE A 420 9.75 17.41 -0.74
N MET A 421 10.58 16.88 0.14
CA MET A 421 10.14 16.02 1.25
C MET A 421 9.37 16.80 2.31
N ALA A 422 9.81 18.01 2.67
CA ALA A 422 9.07 18.91 3.56
C ALA A 422 7.70 19.30 2.99
N GLY A 423 7.62 19.46 1.66
CA GLY A 423 6.35 19.69 0.95
C GLY A 423 5.34 18.58 1.15
N ALA A 424 5.78 17.33 1.12
CA ALA A 424 4.91 16.17 1.41
C ALA A 424 4.40 16.21 2.87
N ILE A 425 5.25 16.57 3.84
CA ILE A 425 4.84 16.71 5.23
C ILE A 425 3.84 17.86 5.41
N ARG A 426 4.05 19.01 4.73
CA ARG A 426 3.07 20.13 4.77
C ARG A 426 1.71 19.71 4.21
N LYS A 427 1.66 18.83 3.21
CA LYS A 427 0.42 18.33 2.61
C LYS A 427 -0.41 17.49 3.59
N ILE A 428 0.23 16.68 4.44
CA ILE A 428 -0.46 15.86 5.45
C ILE A 428 -0.71 16.60 6.77
N SER A 429 -0.14 17.75 6.96
CA SER A 429 -0.24 18.57 8.18
C SER A 429 -0.86 19.94 7.91
N LEU A 430 -0.09 20.94 7.52
CA LEU A 430 -0.57 22.33 7.35
C LEU A 430 -1.77 22.44 6.42
N ALA A 431 -1.78 21.72 5.29
CA ALA A 431 -2.91 21.72 4.37
C ALA A 431 -4.20 21.16 4.98
N LYS A 432 -4.10 20.44 6.11
CA LYS A 432 -5.21 19.91 6.89
C LYS A 432 -5.45 20.67 8.21
N GLY A 433 -4.78 21.80 8.42
CA GLY A 433 -4.94 22.64 9.61
C GLY A 433 -4.11 22.19 10.83
N TYR A 434 -3.15 21.26 10.66
CA TYR A 434 -2.29 20.80 11.76
C TYR A 434 -0.92 21.45 11.69
N ASN A 435 -0.41 21.94 12.82
CA ASN A 435 0.92 22.54 12.89
C ASN A 435 2.00 21.45 13.12
N PRO A 436 2.98 21.26 12.19
CA PRO A 436 4.05 20.28 12.36
C PRO A 436 4.85 20.44 13.66
N SER A 437 4.97 21.66 14.18
CA SER A 437 5.71 21.92 15.42
C SER A 437 5.11 21.25 16.67
N ASP A 438 3.85 20.81 16.61
CA ASP A 438 3.17 20.10 17.69
C ASP A 438 3.49 18.60 17.72
N TYR A 439 4.26 18.12 16.75
CA TYR A 439 4.57 16.71 16.52
C TYR A 439 6.06 16.44 16.71
N ALA A 440 6.39 15.21 17.12
CA ALA A 440 7.74 14.69 16.99
C ALA A 440 7.89 13.95 15.66
N MET A 441 9.04 14.05 15.01
CA MET A 441 9.34 13.28 13.80
C MET A 441 9.96 11.93 14.18
N VAL A 442 9.46 10.84 13.59
CA VAL A 442 10.12 9.53 13.64
C VAL A 442 10.71 9.26 12.26
N ALA A 443 12.03 9.34 12.13
CA ALA A 443 12.72 9.14 10.88
C ALA A 443 13.31 7.73 10.79
N PHE A 444 13.03 7.06 9.68
CA PHE A 444 13.46 5.68 9.43
C PHE A 444 13.65 5.42 7.93
N GLY A 445 13.80 4.14 7.56
CA GLY A 445 14.26 3.79 6.22
C GLY A 445 15.79 3.92 6.08
N GLY A 446 16.31 3.55 4.91
CA GLY A 446 17.76 3.51 4.66
C GLY A 446 18.44 4.88 4.62
N ALA A 447 17.70 5.94 4.28
CA ALA A 447 18.24 7.30 4.09
C ALA A 447 17.62 8.36 5.01
N GLY A 448 16.53 8.04 5.73
CA GLY A 448 15.75 9.02 6.48
C GLY A 448 16.56 9.83 7.50
N GLY A 449 17.47 9.18 8.22
CA GLY A 449 18.32 9.84 9.22
C GLY A 449 19.25 10.94 8.66
N LEU A 450 19.59 10.90 7.36
CA LEU A 450 20.47 11.88 6.72
C LEU A 450 19.78 13.25 6.48
N HIS A 451 18.47 13.26 6.40
CA HIS A 451 17.67 14.43 6.01
C HIS A 451 16.77 14.95 7.16
N ALA A 452 16.52 14.10 8.15
CA ALA A 452 15.50 14.34 9.19
C ALA A 452 15.70 15.64 9.97
N CYS A 453 16.94 15.99 10.37
CA CYS A 453 17.20 17.20 11.14
C CYS A 453 16.97 18.47 10.31
N ASP A 454 17.49 18.49 9.08
CA ASP A 454 17.29 19.64 8.18
C ASP A 454 15.80 19.89 7.90
N ILE A 455 15.04 18.82 7.66
CA ILE A 455 13.59 18.89 7.43
C ILE A 455 12.85 19.29 8.69
N ALA A 456 13.27 18.81 9.87
CA ALA A 456 12.68 19.20 11.15
C ALA A 456 12.85 20.69 11.39
N ASP A 457 14.05 21.24 11.14
CA ASP A 457 14.33 22.67 11.25
C ASP A 457 13.46 23.50 10.29
N MET A 458 13.30 23.07 9.02
CA MET A 458 12.43 23.72 8.02
C MET A 458 10.97 23.76 8.43
N LEU A 459 10.51 22.81 9.23
CA LEU A 459 9.12 22.65 9.67
C LEU A 459 8.87 23.10 11.12
N GLY A 460 9.91 23.49 11.84
CA GLY A 460 9.84 23.88 13.25
C GLY A 460 9.56 22.71 14.19
N ILE A 461 9.90 21.47 13.79
CA ILE A 461 9.72 20.26 14.60
C ILE A 461 10.85 20.19 15.65
N GLY A 462 10.48 20.23 16.93
CA GLY A 462 11.44 20.30 18.02
C GLY A 462 12.09 18.97 18.43
N SER A 463 11.59 17.83 17.96
CA SER A 463 12.07 16.50 18.35
C SER A 463 12.13 15.55 17.19
N VAL A 464 13.27 14.89 17.01
CA VAL A 464 13.49 13.83 16.00
C VAL A 464 13.87 12.53 16.70
N LEU A 465 13.11 11.47 16.46
CA LEU A 465 13.37 10.13 16.96
C LEU A 465 14.01 9.30 15.85
N LEU A 466 15.19 8.75 16.13
CA LEU A 466 15.94 7.87 15.23
C LEU A 466 15.99 6.48 15.86
N PRO A 467 15.13 5.54 15.44
CA PRO A 467 15.17 4.17 15.95
C PRO A 467 16.50 3.48 15.61
N ARG A 468 17.03 2.69 16.55
CA ARG A 468 18.27 1.92 16.31
C ARG A 468 18.17 1.04 15.06
N ASP A 469 17.00 0.40 14.88
CA ASP A 469 16.72 -0.53 13.80
C ASP A 469 15.85 0.15 12.70
N ALA A 470 16.20 1.39 12.36
CA ALA A 470 15.44 2.22 11.40
C ALA A 470 15.18 1.51 10.06
N GLY A 471 16.14 0.73 9.54
CA GLY A 471 15.98 -0.04 8.30
C GLY A 471 15.02 -1.24 8.40
N LEU A 472 14.60 -1.61 9.60
CA LEU A 472 13.69 -2.74 9.87
C LEU A 472 12.39 -2.31 10.55
N LEU A 473 12.10 -1.01 10.59
CA LEU A 473 10.98 -0.48 11.37
C LEU A 473 9.62 -0.99 10.88
N SER A 474 9.45 -1.22 9.57
CA SER A 474 8.22 -1.83 9.03
C SER A 474 8.00 -3.25 9.57
N ALA A 475 9.03 -4.09 9.63
CA ALA A 475 8.92 -5.42 10.21
C ALA A 475 8.65 -5.36 11.73
N TYR A 476 9.29 -4.42 12.44
CA TYR A 476 9.01 -4.17 13.85
C TYR A 476 7.56 -3.77 14.09
N GLY A 477 7.00 -2.88 13.26
CA GLY A 477 5.61 -2.45 13.32
C GLY A 477 4.63 -3.59 13.05
N ILE A 478 4.87 -4.40 12.00
CA ILE A 478 4.07 -5.61 11.71
C ILE A 478 4.06 -6.54 12.94
N GLY A 479 5.22 -6.72 13.60
CA GLY A 479 5.34 -7.52 14.82
C GLY A 479 4.46 -7.03 15.97
N HIS A 480 4.25 -5.72 16.09
CA HIS A 480 3.50 -5.05 17.16
C HIS A 480 2.05 -4.70 16.82
N SER A 481 1.65 -4.85 15.55
CA SER A 481 0.29 -4.53 15.13
C SER A 481 -0.73 -5.51 15.70
N PRO A 482 -1.91 -5.01 16.13
CA PRO A 482 -3.03 -5.83 16.55
C PRO A 482 -3.68 -6.54 15.36
N VAL A 483 -4.47 -7.57 15.65
CA VAL A 483 -5.41 -8.13 14.67
C VAL A 483 -6.67 -7.27 14.68
N GLU A 484 -7.11 -6.81 13.50
CA GLU A 484 -8.24 -5.90 13.37
C GLU A 484 -9.27 -6.43 12.37
N ARG A 485 -10.55 -6.11 12.64
CA ARG A 485 -11.67 -6.33 11.72
C ARG A 485 -12.46 -5.05 11.54
N PHE A 486 -12.67 -4.69 10.28
CA PHE A 486 -13.54 -3.60 9.88
C PHE A 486 -14.90 -4.16 9.49
N ALA A 487 -15.96 -3.65 10.11
CA ALA A 487 -17.33 -3.90 9.69
C ALA A 487 -17.97 -2.59 9.25
N GLU A 488 -18.58 -2.60 8.06
CA GLU A 488 -19.20 -1.43 7.46
C GLU A 488 -20.65 -1.73 7.11
N LYS A 489 -21.51 -0.73 7.28
CA LYS A 489 -22.91 -0.82 6.87
C LYS A 489 -23.35 0.46 6.18
N GLN A 490 -23.86 0.32 4.96
CA GLN A 490 -24.51 1.40 4.24
C GLN A 490 -25.85 1.74 4.91
N VAL A 491 -26.15 3.03 5.10
CA VAL A 491 -27.37 3.53 5.72
C VAL A 491 -28.19 4.34 4.73
N LEU A 492 -27.68 5.48 4.26
CA LEU A 492 -28.32 6.37 3.29
C LEU A 492 -29.68 6.88 3.74
N ASP A 493 -29.75 7.39 4.96
CA ASP A 493 -30.96 7.97 5.51
C ASP A 493 -30.67 9.28 6.24
N LEU A 494 -31.67 10.11 6.37
CA LEU A 494 -31.54 11.35 7.13
C LEU A 494 -31.33 11.05 8.63
N LEU A 495 -30.54 11.89 9.31
CA LEU A 495 -30.20 11.67 10.70
C LEU A 495 -31.43 11.41 11.59
N PRO A 496 -32.54 12.17 11.51
CA PRO A 496 -33.73 11.89 12.30
C PRO A 496 -34.37 10.52 12.03
N GLY A 497 -34.19 9.95 10.84
CA GLY A 497 -34.68 8.63 10.47
C GLY A 497 -33.85 7.48 11.03
N VAL A 498 -32.62 7.75 11.44
CA VAL A 498 -31.65 6.75 11.93
C VAL A 498 -31.52 6.77 13.45
N GLU A 499 -31.91 7.85 14.13
CA GLU A 499 -31.69 8.06 15.58
C GLU A 499 -32.12 6.86 16.42
N ASP A 500 -33.28 6.31 16.16
CA ASP A 500 -33.84 5.16 16.93
C ASP A 500 -33.13 3.82 16.61
N SER A 501 -32.43 3.71 15.47
CA SER A 501 -31.84 2.46 14.97
C SER A 501 -30.31 2.43 14.98
N ILE A 502 -29.64 3.57 15.12
CA ILE A 502 -28.18 3.69 14.96
C ILE A 502 -27.41 2.76 15.92
N LEU A 503 -27.87 2.63 17.17
CA LEU A 503 -27.24 1.75 18.16
C LEU A 503 -27.36 0.27 17.76
N GLN A 504 -28.52 -0.12 17.22
CA GLN A 504 -28.72 -1.49 16.71
C GLN A 504 -27.82 -1.75 15.52
N LEU A 505 -27.68 -0.80 14.60
CA LEU A 505 -26.82 -0.92 13.43
C LEU A 505 -25.33 -1.08 13.82
N PHE A 506 -24.88 -0.33 14.83
CA PHE A 506 -23.53 -0.50 15.40
C PHE A 506 -23.37 -1.87 16.05
N ASP A 507 -24.38 -2.33 16.79
CA ASP A 507 -24.33 -3.65 17.44
C ASP A 507 -24.27 -4.80 16.42
N GLU A 508 -25.03 -4.71 15.34
CA GLU A 508 -24.94 -5.67 14.21
C GLU A 508 -23.54 -5.71 13.60
N CYS A 509 -22.93 -4.54 13.32
CA CYS A 509 -21.56 -4.44 12.80
C CYS A 509 -20.54 -5.02 13.79
N ARG A 510 -20.64 -4.64 15.07
CA ARG A 510 -19.75 -5.12 16.14
C ARG A 510 -19.85 -6.63 16.30
N THR A 511 -21.07 -7.16 16.39
CA THR A 511 -21.31 -8.60 16.54
C THR A 511 -20.74 -9.38 15.36
N GLY A 512 -20.90 -8.87 14.13
CA GLY A 512 -20.32 -9.48 12.94
C GLY A 512 -18.79 -9.52 12.98
N ALA A 513 -18.14 -8.42 13.34
CA ALA A 513 -16.68 -8.33 13.43
C ALA A 513 -16.11 -9.19 14.57
N VAL A 514 -16.75 -9.17 15.75
CA VAL A 514 -16.37 -10.01 16.90
C VAL A 514 -16.49 -11.49 16.56
N LYS A 515 -17.57 -11.89 15.89
CA LYS A 515 -17.76 -13.28 15.46
C LYS A 515 -16.63 -13.77 14.57
N LEU A 516 -16.17 -12.96 13.61
CA LEU A 516 -15.03 -13.32 12.76
C LEU A 516 -13.78 -13.59 13.58
N LEU A 517 -13.49 -12.77 14.59
CA LEU A 517 -12.33 -12.96 15.47
C LEU A 517 -12.47 -14.23 16.36
N LEU A 518 -13.69 -14.52 16.85
CA LEU A 518 -13.96 -15.73 17.61
C LEU A 518 -13.79 -16.99 16.74
N ASP A 519 -14.29 -16.96 15.50
CA ASP A 519 -14.15 -18.06 14.53
C ASP A 519 -12.66 -18.29 14.17
N GLU A 520 -11.82 -17.26 14.27
CA GLU A 520 -10.35 -17.33 14.10
C GLU A 520 -9.61 -17.80 15.37
N GLY A 521 -10.33 -18.11 16.45
CA GLY A 521 -9.78 -18.64 17.68
C GLY A 521 -9.28 -17.59 18.69
N PHE A 522 -9.61 -16.31 18.50
CA PHE A 522 -9.36 -15.29 19.51
C PHE A 522 -10.33 -15.44 20.70
N ARG A 523 -9.85 -15.14 21.89
CA ARG A 523 -10.68 -15.20 23.11
C ARG A 523 -11.48 -13.92 23.24
N GLU A 524 -12.74 -14.04 23.63
CA GLU A 524 -13.67 -12.92 23.78
C GLU A 524 -13.14 -11.83 24.75
N ASP A 525 -12.47 -12.25 25.85
CA ASP A 525 -11.89 -11.34 26.83
C ASP A 525 -10.70 -10.51 26.31
N LYS A 526 -10.22 -10.80 25.10
CA LYS A 526 -9.15 -10.07 24.38
C LYS A 526 -9.63 -9.23 23.22
N ILE A 527 -10.92 -9.28 22.92
CA ILE A 527 -11.53 -8.53 21.83
C ILE A 527 -12.12 -7.23 22.39
N THR A 528 -11.76 -6.11 21.77
CA THR A 528 -12.27 -4.79 22.16
C THR A 528 -12.68 -3.99 20.93
N THR A 529 -13.71 -3.19 21.06
CA THR A 529 -14.06 -2.20 20.03
C THR A 529 -13.07 -1.04 20.11
N HIS A 530 -12.39 -0.77 19.01
CA HIS A 530 -11.40 0.30 18.93
C HIS A 530 -12.03 1.64 18.53
N LYS A 531 -12.88 1.62 17.49
CA LYS A 531 -13.57 2.83 16.99
C LYS A 531 -14.96 2.50 16.49
N GLU A 532 -15.88 3.44 16.70
CA GLU A 532 -17.20 3.49 16.06
C GLU A 532 -17.30 4.84 15.35
N LEU A 533 -17.61 4.80 14.04
CA LEU A 533 -17.54 5.94 13.16
C LEU A 533 -18.83 6.08 12.36
N VAL A 534 -19.32 7.32 12.23
CA VAL A 534 -20.46 7.67 11.38
C VAL A 534 -19.94 8.54 10.23
N PHE A 535 -20.25 8.15 9.01
CA PHE A 535 -19.96 8.94 7.81
C PHE A 535 -21.18 9.79 7.49
N MET A 536 -21.03 11.10 7.59
CA MET A 536 -22.13 12.06 7.50
C MET A 536 -21.86 13.15 6.46
N ARG A 537 -22.94 13.66 5.87
CA ARG A 537 -22.88 14.77 4.93
C ARG A 537 -24.18 15.60 5.00
N TYR A 538 -24.15 16.81 4.46
CA TYR A 538 -25.43 17.46 4.16
C TYR A 538 -26.12 16.79 2.97
N ALA A 539 -27.42 16.58 3.04
CA ALA A 539 -28.21 15.95 1.97
C ALA A 539 -27.93 16.58 0.60
N GLY A 540 -27.61 15.73 -0.37
CA GLY A 540 -27.22 16.16 -1.73
C GLY A 540 -25.75 16.51 -1.92
N GLN A 541 -24.87 16.34 -0.90
CA GLN A 541 -23.42 16.39 -1.09
C GLN A 541 -22.88 15.01 -1.46
N ASP A 542 -21.75 14.98 -2.15
CA ASP A 542 -21.10 13.72 -2.56
C ASP A 542 -20.02 13.27 -1.56
N SER A 543 -19.42 14.19 -0.83
CA SER A 543 -18.36 13.92 0.15
C SER A 543 -18.92 13.84 1.56
N CYS A 544 -18.49 12.83 2.32
CA CYS A 544 -18.83 12.64 3.72
C CYS A 544 -17.67 13.05 4.62
N LEU A 545 -18.01 13.43 5.86
CA LEU A 545 -17.06 13.58 6.97
C LEU A 545 -17.14 12.35 7.87
N GLU A 546 -15.99 11.90 8.34
CA GLU A 546 -15.86 10.87 9.37
C GLU A 546 -16.05 11.50 10.75
N ILE A 547 -17.07 11.07 11.47
CA ILE A 547 -17.40 11.55 12.81
C ILE A 547 -17.29 10.39 13.80
N PRO A 548 -16.42 10.47 14.82
CA PRO A 548 -16.40 9.48 15.90
C PRO A 548 -17.74 9.48 16.64
N PHE A 549 -18.36 8.31 16.71
CA PHE A 549 -19.62 8.16 17.43
C PHE A 549 -19.38 8.18 18.94
N ARG A 550 -20.04 9.07 19.65
CA ARG A 550 -20.01 9.18 21.12
C ARG A 550 -21.41 8.98 21.69
N ASP A 551 -22.33 9.80 21.22
CA ASP A 551 -23.73 9.77 21.61
C ASP A 551 -24.58 10.30 20.45
N ILE A 552 -25.81 9.81 20.35
CA ILE A 552 -26.77 10.27 19.34
C ILE A 552 -27.18 11.73 19.54
N GLU A 553 -27.29 12.17 20.80
CA GLU A 553 -27.72 13.53 21.15
C GLU A 553 -26.70 14.60 20.70
N THR A 554 -25.40 14.24 20.64
CA THR A 554 -24.32 15.16 20.25
C THR A 554 -23.91 15.03 18.79
N LEU A 555 -24.37 13.99 18.08
CA LEU A 555 -23.87 13.63 16.76
C LEU A 555 -24.04 14.75 15.71
N ALA A 556 -25.17 15.45 15.72
CA ALA A 556 -25.43 16.57 14.82
C ALA A 556 -24.49 17.77 15.09
N ASP A 557 -24.22 18.05 16.36
CA ASP A 557 -23.32 19.11 16.78
C ASP A 557 -21.86 18.75 16.48
N ASP A 558 -21.44 17.50 16.72
CA ASP A 558 -20.12 16.98 16.39
C ASP A 558 -19.86 17.09 14.87
N PHE A 559 -20.84 16.70 14.03
CA PHE A 559 -20.76 16.89 12.58
C PHE A 559 -20.66 18.37 12.19
N SER A 560 -21.49 19.23 12.78
CA SER A 560 -21.50 20.66 12.46
C SER A 560 -20.18 21.34 12.86
N ALA A 561 -19.58 20.92 13.98
CA ALA A 561 -18.28 21.41 14.42
C ALA A 561 -17.17 20.96 13.45
N ALA A 562 -17.12 19.66 13.11
CA ALA A 562 -16.13 19.13 12.16
C ALA A 562 -16.26 19.77 10.76
N TYR A 563 -17.50 20.00 10.31
CA TYR A 563 -17.75 20.67 9.03
C TYR A 563 -17.25 22.12 9.03
N ARG A 564 -17.50 22.86 10.13
CA ARG A 564 -17.04 24.24 10.30
C ARG A 564 -15.52 24.31 10.37
N ASP A 565 -14.88 23.38 11.07
CA ASP A 565 -13.42 23.34 11.18
C ASP A 565 -12.76 23.10 9.82
N LEU A 566 -13.37 22.25 8.98
CA LEU A 566 -12.84 21.94 7.66
C LEU A 566 -13.12 23.03 6.61
N TYR A 567 -14.36 23.56 6.59
CA TYR A 567 -14.82 24.45 5.52
C TYR A 567 -14.94 25.93 5.95
N GLY A 568 -14.76 26.24 7.22
CA GLY A 568 -14.85 27.61 7.76
C GLY A 568 -16.29 28.14 7.95
N HIS A 569 -17.30 27.36 7.61
CA HIS A 569 -18.72 27.71 7.73
C HIS A 569 -19.59 26.49 7.99
N THR A 570 -20.85 26.71 8.39
CA THR A 570 -21.90 25.69 8.43
C THR A 570 -22.96 25.98 7.39
N VAL A 571 -23.64 24.95 6.91
CA VAL A 571 -24.75 25.09 5.95
C VAL A 571 -26.06 25.16 6.73
N SER A 572 -26.74 26.32 6.67
CA SER A 572 -28.08 26.47 7.23
C SER A 572 -29.13 25.91 6.28
N ASN A 573 -30.19 25.35 6.81
CA ASN A 573 -31.36 24.81 6.09
C ASN A 573 -31.09 23.59 5.18
N ARG A 574 -30.09 22.78 5.50
CA ARG A 574 -29.92 21.44 4.90
C ARG A 574 -29.97 20.38 5.97
N GLU A 575 -30.63 19.29 5.65
CA GLU A 575 -30.70 18.12 6.50
C GLU A 575 -29.37 17.37 6.47
N ILE A 576 -29.05 16.71 7.56
CA ILE A 576 -27.86 15.87 7.69
C ILE A 576 -28.26 14.46 7.31
N GLU A 577 -27.49 13.83 6.44
CA GLU A 577 -27.64 12.45 6.00
C GLU A 577 -26.53 11.60 6.58
N VAL A 578 -26.89 10.45 7.15
CA VAL A 578 -25.97 9.38 7.53
C VAL A 578 -25.75 8.49 6.30
N GLU A 579 -24.56 8.51 5.74
CA GLU A 579 -24.22 7.68 4.58
C GLU A 579 -23.96 6.23 4.99
N SER A 580 -23.07 6.03 5.95
CA SER A 580 -22.67 4.69 6.40
C SER A 580 -22.13 4.73 7.83
N LEU A 581 -22.03 3.54 8.42
CA LEU A 581 -21.42 3.29 9.73
C LEU A 581 -20.22 2.36 9.57
N ARG A 582 -19.24 2.51 10.46
CA ARG A 582 -18.09 1.63 10.54
C ARG A 582 -17.74 1.31 11.99
N VAL A 583 -17.42 0.05 12.24
CA VAL A 583 -16.88 -0.44 13.50
C VAL A 583 -15.52 -1.05 13.26
N ILE A 584 -14.55 -0.74 14.11
CA ILE A 584 -13.22 -1.34 14.11
C ILE A 584 -13.06 -2.09 15.43
N VAL A 585 -12.84 -3.40 15.31
CA VAL A 585 -12.69 -4.32 16.44
C VAL A 585 -11.28 -4.90 16.43
#